data_f22d6f7634871106289e2d4279dc04ca
#
_entry.id   f22d6f7634871106289e2d4279dc04ca
#
_cell.length_a   1.000
_cell.length_b   1.000
_cell.length_c   1.000
_cell.angle_alpha   90.00
_cell.angle_beta   90.00
_cell.angle_gamma   90.00
#
_symmetry.space_group_name_H-M   'P 1'
#
loop_
_entity.id
_entity.type
_entity.pdbx_description
1 polymer ?
#
loop_
_entity_poly.entity_id
_entity_poly.type
_entity_poly.pdbx_seq_one_letter_code
_entity_poly.pdbx_strand_id
1 'polypeptide(L)'
;MTTAQAQGPLTFPFHDWSQELSPHHQRLREADAPACPVVSEYTGDRLWLVTRYATAKRLLEDPRFSSTAAMAPGAPRQEPVELRAPGTTGDGVSVLREAGLRSVFIEGLGPRAARRQGKWLRDRADTLLRDLAEHGGPVDLAADFAQPLAAAMTSRVLLGQLSTEETALLRDHADRCLQFCGATAEQQREGLIDIHRFFTAHARRLAEGPGDHLLKRLAEAPAEAGPLGDAALSEIAALLLIAGYPTTSGFLCGAVITLLRHPETIARLHRDPALVPDTVEELLRHTPLSTGAAKRMATEDADIDGVQIRAGEVAMVSLEAANHDPDAFDDPDSFLPERHGPGHLGFGHGPNFCPGNRLARCLIDAMVRAVARRPGLRLTVQPEEIRWHEGLFFRRPKAIPASW
;
A
#
# COMPACT_ATOMS: atom_id res chain seq x y z
N MET A 1 15.83 28.44 -28.93
CA MET A 1 16.25 28.55 -27.53
C MET A 1 15.09 29.23 -26.79
N THR A 2 14.17 28.45 -26.28
CA THR A 2 13.02 28.94 -25.53
C THR A 2 13.40 28.86 -24.06
N THR A 3 13.49 30.01 -23.41
CA THR A 3 13.80 30.16 -21.98
C THR A 3 12.77 29.38 -21.15
N ALA A 4 13.14 28.19 -20.68
CA ALA A 4 12.44 27.55 -19.57
C ALA A 4 12.61 28.49 -18.36
N GLN A 5 11.56 29.23 -18.02
CA GLN A 5 11.49 29.93 -16.75
C GLN A 5 11.80 28.93 -15.65
N ALA A 6 12.81 29.25 -14.84
CA ALA A 6 13.18 28.48 -13.66
C ALA A 6 12.02 28.56 -12.65
N GLN A 7 11.03 27.68 -12.82
CA GLN A 7 10.10 27.40 -11.75
C GLN A 7 10.89 26.73 -10.64
N GLY A 8 10.75 27.22 -9.41
CA GLY A 8 11.39 26.60 -8.25
C GLY A 8 11.03 25.12 -8.12
N PRO A 9 11.71 24.37 -7.22
CA PRO A 9 11.44 22.96 -7.05
C PRO A 9 9.97 22.72 -6.74
N LEU A 10 9.40 21.65 -7.35
CA LEU A 10 8.01 21.28 -7.13
C LEU A 10 7.78 20.91 -5.67
N THR A 11 6.65 21.29 -5.13
CA THR A 11 6.20 20.86 -3.79
C THR A 11 5.64 19.45 -3.86
N PHE A 12 6.01 18.59 -2.93
CA PHE A 12 5.57 17.20 -2.84
C PHE A 12 5.00 16.90 -1.44
N PRO A 13 3.94 16.09 -1.26
CA PRO A 13 3.23 15.31 -2.28
C PRO A 13 2.35 16.17 -3.21
N PHE A 14 2.00 15.59 -4.36
CA PHE A 14 1.07 16.23 -5.28
C PHE A 14 -0.37 15.99 -4.81
N HIS A 15 -1.17 17.05 -4.72
CA HIS A 15 -2.53 17.02 -4.16
C HIS A 15 -3.61 16.58 -5.16
N ASP A 16 -3.35 15.52 -5.91
CA ASP A 16 -4.31 14.96 -6.86
C ASP A 16 -5.02 13.76 -6.24
N TRP A 17 -6.13 14.04 -5.57
CA TRP A 17 -6.94 13.02 -4.90
C TRP A 17 -7.92 12.40 -5.90
N SER A 18 -7.44 11.48 -6.72
CA SER A 18 -8.23 10.80 -7.76
C SER A 18 -7.71 9.39 -8.02
N GLN A 19 -8.37 8.67 -8.93
CA GLN A 19 -7.89 7.41 -9.50
C GLN A 19 -6.66 7.62 -10.40
N GLU A 20 -6.51 8.81 -10.96
CA GLU A 20 -5.51 9.09 -11.99
C GLU A 20 -4.13 9.40 -11.37
N LEU A 21 -3.10 9.16 -12.16
CA LEU A 21 -1.74 9.59 -11.80
C LEU A 21 -1.66 11.13 -11.94
N SER A 22 -0.99 11.78 -10.98
CA SER A 22 -0.81 13.24 -11.03
C SER A 22 -0.14 13.69 -12.33
N PRO A 23 -0.65 14.74 -13.00
CA PRO A 23 0.00 15.34 -14.16
C PRO A 23 1.43 15.83 -13.89
N HIS A 24 1.78 16.09 -12.63
CA HIS A 24 3.14 16.46 -12.24
C HIS A 24 4.15 15.33 -12.52
N HIS A 25 3.75 14.06 -12.39
CA HIS A 25 4.64 12.93 -12.73
C HIS A 25 4.98 12.91 -14.22
N GLN A 26 4.01 13.23 -15.09
CA GLN A 26 4.28 13.34 -16.53
C GLN A 26 5.29 14.48 -16.81
N ARG A 27 5.08 15.66 -16.25
CA ARG A 27 6.00 16.80 -16.40
C ARG A 27 7.42 16.46 -15.93
N LEU A 28 7.57 15.69 -14.83
CA LEU A 28 8.88 15.26 -14.34
C LEU A 28 9.54 14.28 -15.31
N ARG A 29 8.79 13.39 -15.95
CA ARG A 29 9.32 12.51 -17.00
C ARG A 29 9.76 13.28 -18.24
N GLU A 30 8.99 14.28 -18.66
CA GLU A 30 9.31 15.15 -19.81
C GLU A 30 10.58 15.99 -19.57
N ALA A 31 10.93 16.27 -18.32
CA ALA A 31 12.16 16.95 -17.96
C ALA A 31 13.44 16.16 -18.23
N ASP A 32 13.32 14.90 -18.62
CA ASP A 32 14.41 13.96 -18.96
C ASP A 32 15.49 13.79 -17.87
N ALA A 33 15.13 14.07 -16.64
CA ALA A 33 16.01 13.87 -15.49
C ALA A 33 15.69 12.55 -14.77
N PRO A 34 16.71 11.71 -14.47
CA PRO A 34 16.50 10.44 -13.76
C PRO A 34 15.93 10.61 -12.35
N ALA A 35 16.31 11.70 -11.67
CA ALA A 35 15.77 12.13 -10.40
C ALA A 35 15.61 13.65 -10.39
N CYS A 36 14.49 14.14 -9.89
CA CYS A 36 14.16 15.56 -9.84
C CYS A 36 14.13 16.06 -8.40
N PRO A 37 14.68 17.27 -8.12
CA PRO A 37 14.57 17.86 -6.81
C PRO A 37 13.12 18.31 -6.54
N VAL A 38 12.60 17.94 -5.37
CA VAL A 38 11.32 18.39 -4.85
C VAL A 38 11.47 18.90 -3.42
N VAL A 39 10.50 19.64 -2.92
CA VAL A 39 10.46 20.14 -1.53
C VAL A 39 9.26 19.55 -0.84
N SER A 40 9.47 18.95 0.34
CA SER A 40 8.36 18.49 1.20
C SER A 40 7.50 19.67 1.61
N GLU A 41 6.21 19.60 1.34
CA GLU A 41 5.25 20.61 1.77
C GLU A 41 5.18 20.77 3.29
N TYR A 42 5.36 19.67 4.01
CA TYR A 42 5.15 19.63 5.45
C TYR A 42 6.36 20.03 6.27
N THR A 43 7.56 19.79 5.74
CA THR A 43 8.80 19.98 6.50
C THR A 43 9.75 20.99 5.84
N GLY A 44 9.54 21.31 4.56
CA GLY A 44 10.48 22.10 3.78
C GLY A 44 11.75 21.34 3.39
N ASP A 45 11.84 20.05 3.70
CA ASP A 45 12.98 19.22 3.36
C ASP A 45 13.16 19.10 1.84
N ARG A 46 14.39 19.19 1.39
CA ARG A 46 14.74 18.90 -0.02
C ARG A 46 14.90 17.40 -0.19
N LEU A 47 14.24 16.86 -1.22
CA LEU A 47 14.17 15.43 -1.51
C LEU A 47 14.39 15.23 -3.01
N TRP A 48 14.86 14.06 -3.41
CA TRP A 48 14.96 13.65 -4.81
C TRP A 48 13.79 12.75 -5.17
N LEU A 49 13.03 13.06 -6.22
CA LEU A 49 11.91 12.22 -6.68
C LEU A 49 12.28 11.50 -7.97
N VAL A 50 12.26 10.17 -7.93
CA VAL A 50 12.51 9.27 -9.06
C VAL A 50 11.19 8.76 -9.60
N THR A 51 10.96 8.96 -10.91
CA THR A 51 9.72 8.59 -11.61
C THR A 51 9.94 7.59 -12.75
N ARG A 52 11.21 7.39 -13.17
CA ARG A 52 11.56 6.46 -14.26
C ARG A 52 11.75 5.04 -13.75
N TYR A 53 11.21 4.08 -14.48
CA TYR A 53 11.23 2.66 -14.12
C TYR A 53 12.63 2.09 -13.93
N ALA A 54 13.52 2.33 -14.90
CA ALA A 54 14.90 1.79 -14.85
C ALA A 54 15.70 2.37 -13.67
N THR A 55 15.61 3.69 -13.46
CA THR A 55 16.27 4.37 -12.34
C THR A 55 15.68 3.93 -11.00
N ALA A 56 14.36 3.78 -10.91
CA ALA A 56 13.66 3.26 -9.73
C ALA A 56 14.19 1.89 -9.31
N LYS A 57 14.35 0.97 -10.25
CA LYS A 57 14.91 -0.36 -9.97
C LYS A 57 16.33 -0.28 -9.44
N ARG A 58 17.20 0.46 -10.12
CA ARG A 58 18.61 0.62 -9.68
C ARG A 58 18.71 1.18 -8.29
N LEU A 59 17.96 2.26 -7.99
CA LEU A 59 17.98 2.88 -6.67
C LEU A 59 17.49 1.92 -5.58
N LEU A 60 16.41 1.15 -5.86
CA LEU A 60 15.84 0.21 -4.90
C LEU A 60 16.73 -1.02 -4.64
N GLU A 61 17.63 -1.37 -5.56
CA GLU A 61 18.61 -2.46 -5.43
C GLU A 61 19.93 -2.01 -4.80
N ASP A 62 20.26 -0.73 -4.91
CA ASP A 62 21.56 -0.20 -4.49
C ASP A 62 21.68 -0.20 -2.95
N PRO A 63 22.66 -0.93 -2.37
CA PRO A 63 22.83 -1.03 -0.93
C PRO A 63 23.22 0.29 -0.26
N ARG A 64 23.71 1.28 -1.02
CA ARG A 64 24.02 2.62 -0.53
C ARG A 64 22.76 3.42 -0.15
N PHE A 65 21.57 2.97 -0.60
CA PHE A 65 20.29 3.62 -0.33
C PHE A 65 19.47 2.85 0.72
N SER A 66 19.55 3.29 1.96
CA SER A 66 18.96 2.63 3.13
C SER A 66 17.55 3.10 3.44
N SER A 67 16.60 2.17 3.55
CA SER A 67 15.27 2.45 4.09
C SER A 67 15.30 2.72 5.59
N THR A 68 16.14 2.00 6.34
CA THR A 68 16.28 2.18 7.79
C THR A 68 16.83 3.56 8.12
N ALA A 69 17.86 4.03 7.39
CA ALA A 69 18.40 5.38 7.57
C ALA A 69 17.37 6.46 7.23
N ALA A 70 16.52 6.25 6.20
CA ALA A 70 15.45 7.18 5.82
C ALA A 70 14.32 7.26 6.86
N MET A 71 14.26 6.33 7.80
CA MET A 71 13.28 6.31 8.91
C MET A 71 13.92 6.72 10.26
N ALA A 72 15.21 7.08 10.26
CA ALA A 72 15.88 7.52 11.47
C ALA A 72 15.32 8.87 11.97
N PRO A 73 15.35 9.14 13.28
CA PRO A 73 14.94 10.43 13.82
C PRO A 73 15.72 11.59 13.16
N GLY A 74 14.99 12.64 12.78
CA GLY A 74 15.55 13.82 12.12
C GLY A 74 15.96 13.63 10.65
N ALA A 75 15.72 12.46 10.04
CA ALA A 75 15.91 12.27 8.61
C ALA A 75 14.99 13.16 7.78
N PRO A 76 15.43 13.68 6.61
CA PRO A 76 14.55 14.38 5.68
C PRO A 76 13.34 13.50 5.29
N ARG A 77 12.14 14.09 5.27
CA ARG A 77 10.91 13.31 5.12
C ARG A 77 9.83 14.02 4.31
N GLN A 78 8.97 13.22 3.70
CA GLN A 78 7.77 13.69 3.02
C GLN A 78 6.56 13.77 3.95
N GLU A 79 6.60 13.11 5.10
CA GLU A 79 5.51 13.03 6.07
C GLU A 79 5.53 14.22 7.04
N PRO A 80 4.35 14.70 7.50
CA PRO A 80 4.28 15.80 8.48
C PRO A 80 4.90 15.45 9.83
N VAL A 81 4.84 14.17 10.21
CA VAL A 81 5.38 13.65 11.47
C VAL A 81 6.25 12.42 11.23
N GLU A 82 7.13 12.13 12.17
CA GLU A 82 7.82 10.84 12.19
C GLU A 82 6.78 9.74 12.48
N LEU A 83 6.72 8.74 11.60
CA LEU A 83 5.81 7.59 11.75
C LEU A 83 6.36 6.59 12.79
N ARG A 84 6.66 7.12 13.98
CA ARG A 84 7.17 6.39 15.12
C ARG A 84 6.46 6.85 16.39
N ALA A 85 5.91 5.91 17.17
CA ALA A 85 5.27 6.27 18.41
C ALA A 85 6.30 6.73 19.46
N PRO A 86 6.01 7.76 20.27
CA PRO A 86 6.86 8.18 21.37
C PRO A 86 7.08 7.03 22.35
N GLY A 87 8.32 6.86 22.80
CA GLY A 87 8.69 5.84 23.79
C GLY A 87 8.86 4.42 23.24
N THR A 88 8.70 4.22 21.92
CA THR A 88 9.01 2.93 21.29
C THR A 88 10.50 2.81 21.01
N THR A 89 11.08 1.63 21.26
CA THR A 89 12.52 1.37 21.09
C THR A 89 12.90 1.04 19.64
N GLY A 90 11.90 0.73 18.79
CA GLY A 90 12.11 0.35 17.40
C GLY A 90 10.83 0.46 16.57
N ASP A 91 10.92 0.03 15.33
CA ASP A 91 9.77 -0.34 14.53
C ASP A 91 9.63 -1.87 14.56
N GLY A 92 8.44 -2.39 14.23
CA GLY A 92 8.19 -3.84 14.25
C GLY A 92 9.14 -4.64 13.36
N VAL A 93 9.75 -4.03 12.33
CA VAL A 93 10.75 -4.69 11.47
C VAL A 93 12.08 -4.86 12.20
N SER A 94 12.49 -3.84 12.95
CA SER A 94 13.68 -3.92 13.82
C SER A 94 13.50 -4.96 14.91
N VAL A 95 12.33 -4.99 15.57
CA VAL A 95 11.98 -6.02 16.57
C VAL A 95 12.08 -7.43 15.98
N LEU A 96 11.50 -7.65 14.79
CA LEU A 96 11.58 -8.98 14.12
C LEU A 96 13.02 -9.39 13.78
N ARG A 97 13.87 -8.43 13.40
CA ARG A 97 15.27 -8.69 13.10
C ARG A 97 16.08 -9.02 14.35
N GLU A 98 15.93 -8.23 15.42
CA GLU A 98 16.61 -8.41 16.69
C GLU A 98 16.21 -9.71 17.40
N ALA A 99 14.95 -10.13 17.22
CA ALA A 99 14.45 -11.41 17.73
C ALA A 99 14.82 -12.62 16.85
N GLY A 100 15.48 -12.43 15.70
CA GLY A 100 15.80 -13.53 14.75
C GLY A 100 14.56 -14.08 14.01
N LEU A 101 13.41 -13.38 14.06
CA LEU A 101 12.11 -13.87 13.57
C LEU A 101 11.78 -13.47 12.14
N ARG A 102 12.70 -12.82 11.43
CA ARG A 102 12.48 -12.36 10.05
C ARG A 102 12.09 -13.49 9.09
N SER A 103 12.68 -14.69 9.24
CA SER A 103 12.35 -15.86 8.43
C SER A 103 10.92 -16.33 8.68
N VAL A 104 10.50 -16.44 9.94
CA VAL A 104 9.12 -16.81 10.33
C VAL A 104 8.09 -15.82 9.77
N PHE A 105 8.40 -14.53 9.84
CA PHE A 105 7.57 -13.47 9.27
C PHE A 105 7.42 -13.63 7.74
N ILE A 106 8.52 -13.81 7.00
CA ILE A 106 8.49 -13.98 5.54
C ILE A 106 7.77 -15.27 5.14
N GLU A 107 8.02 -16.39 5.83
CA GLU A 107 7.34 -17.67 5.57
C GLU A 107 5.84 -17.58 5.85
N GLY A 108 5.45 -16.87 6.90
CA GLY A 108 4.06 -16.62 7.28
C GLY A 108 3.25 -15.83 6.24
N LEU A 109 3.92 -15.06 5.40
CA LEU A 109 3.34 -14.31 4.27
C LEU A 109 3.63 -14.96 2.90
N GLY A 110 4.43 -16.02 2.88
CA GLY A 110 4.93 -16.67 1.68
C GLY A 110 3.89 -17.48 0.90
N PRO A 111 4.32 -18.14 -0.22
CA PRO A 111 3.41 -18.81 -1.15
C PRO A 111 2.55 -19.91 -0.50
N ARG A 112 3.09 -20.63 0.48
CA ARG A 112 2.34 -21.69 1.19
C ARG A 112 1.23 -21.10 2.06
N ALA A 113 1.52 -20.00 2.78
CA ALA A 113 0.55 -19.30 3.60
C ALA A 113 -0.57 -18.70 2.72
N ALA A 114 -0.22 -18.04 1.65
CA ALA A 114 -1.16 -17.47 0.69
C ALA A 114 -2.10 -18.54 0.08
N ARG A 115 -1.54 -19.68 -0.36
CA ARG A 115 -2.36 -20.79 -0.92
C ARG A 115 -3.36 -21.34 0.09
N ARG A 116 -3.00 -21.47 1.37
CA ARG A 116 -3.94 -21.92 2.41
C ARG A 116 -5.14 -20.99 2.56
N GLN A 117 -4.97 -19.70 2.31
CA GLN A 117 -6.05 -18.70 2.43
C GLN A 117 -6.86 -18.54 1.15
N GLY A 118 -6.37 -18.98 -0.01
CA GLY A 118 -6.96 -18.69 -1.31
C GLY A 118 -8.44 -19.09 -1.44
N LYS A 119 -8.81 -20.31 -0.97
CA LYS A 119 -10.22 -20.74 -1.01
C LYS A 119 -11.09 -19.85 -0.12
N TRP A 120 -10.67 -19.63 1.12
CA TRP A 120 -11.43 -18.83 2.07
C TRP A 120 -11.60 -17.37 1.58
N LEU A 121 -10.55 -16.78 1.00
CA LEU A 121 -10.63 -15.42 0.44
C LEU A 121 -11.65 -15.34 -0.70
N ARG A 122 -11.65 -16.33 -1.61
CA ARG A 122 -12.64 -16.40 -2.70
C ARG A 122 -14.07 -16.57 -2.17
N ASP A 123 -14.27 -17.48 -1.22
CA ASP A 123 -15.57 -17.71 -0.61
C ASP A 123 -16.05 -16.43 0.10
N ARG A 124 -15.16 -15.73 0.81
CA ARG A 124 -15.49 -14.48 1.52
C ARG A 124 -15.86 -13.36 0.56
N ALA A 125 -15.07 -13.14 -0.48
CA ALA A 125 -15.33 -12.12 -1.50
C ALA A 125 -16.69 -12.39 -2.21
N ASP A 126 -16.93 -13.65 -2.58
CA ASP A 126 -18.18 -14.04 -3.22
C ASP A 126 -19.39 -13.87 -2.32
N THR A 127 -19.27 -14.24 -1.04
CA THR A 127 -20.34 -14.06 -0.03
C THR A 127 -20.67 -12.57 0.13
N LEU A 128 -19.67 -11.70 0.31
CA LEU A 128 -19.92 -10.26 0.47
C LEU A 128 -20.71 -9.68 -0.71
N LEU A 129 -20.30 -9.94 -1.95
CA LEU A 129 -21.03 -9.42 -3.13
C LEU A 129 -22.38 -10.10 -3.36
N ARG A 130 -22.53 -11.38 -3.00
CA ARG A 130 -23.83 -12.07 -3.09
C ARG A 130 -24.83 -11.46 -2.11
N ASP A 131 -24.42 -11.31 -0.85
CA ASP A 131 -25.29 -10.77 0.19
C ASP A 131 -25.73 -9.33 -0.15
N LEU A 132 -24.84 -8.51 -0.74
CA LEU A 132 -25.19 -7.18 -1.24
C LEU A 132 -26.20 -7.25 -2.39
N ALA A 133 -26.03 -8.18 -3.34
CA ALA A 133 -26.97 -8.35 -4.45
C ALA A 133 -28.36 -8.80 -3.99
N GLU A 134 -28.43 -9.66 -2.97
CA GLU A 134 -29.71 -10.14 -2.39
C GLU A 134 -30.46 -9.04 -1.65
N HIS A 135 -29.78 -8.08 -1.03
CA HIS A 135 -30.42 -6.91 -0.40
C HIS A 135 -31.01 -5.94 -1.42
N GLY A 136 -30.49 -5.91 -2.66
CA GLY A 136 -30.93 -5.02 -3.74
C GLY A 136 -30.63 -3.54 -3.47
N GLY A 137 -30.90 -2.69 -4.49
CA GLY A 137 -30.68 -1.26 -4.38
C GLY A 137 -29.25 -0.81 -4.66
N PRO A 138 -28.97 0.50 -4.57
CA PRO A 138 -27.63 1.02 -4.65
C PRO A 138 -26.80 0.60 -3.43
N VAL A 139 -25.53 0.25 -3.66
CA VAL A 139 -24.59 -0.19 -2.63
C VAL A 139 -23.33 0.70 -2.66
N ASP A 140 -22.60 0.73 -1.56
CA ASP A 140 -21.26 1.33 -1.50
C ASP A 140 -20.19 0.21 -1.48
N LEU A 141 -19.59 -0.07 -2.63
CA LEU A 141 -18.56 -1.12 -2.72
C LEU A 141 -17.28 -0.81 -1.92
N ALA A 142 -17.03 0.44 -1.52
CA ALA A 142 -15.93 0.73 -0.61
C ALA A 142 -16.26 0.24 0.80
N ALA A 143 -17.40 0.68 1.38
CA ALA A 143 -17.79 0.38 2.74
C ALA A 143 -18.30 -1.07 2.90
N ASP A 144 -19.00 -1.60 1.89
CA ASP A 144 -19.72 -2.86 2.02
C ASP A 144 -18.98 -4.07 1.42
N PHE A 145 -17.92 -3.83 0.62
CA PHE A 145 -17.16 -4.91 -0.02
C PHE A 145 -15.66 -4.82 0.19
N ALA A 146 -14.98 -3.78 -0.37
CA ALA A 146 -13.52 -3.73 -0.42
C ALA A 146 -12.88 -3.62 0.98
N GLN A 147 -13.36 -2.70 1.81
CA GLN A 147 -12.87 -2.51 3.17
C GLN A 147 -13.19 -3.72 4.07
N PRO A 148 -14.40 -4.30 4.10
CA PRO A 148 -14.69 -5.53 4.83
C PRO A 148 -13.84 -6.73 4.41
N LEU A 149 -13.54 -6.88 3.10
CA LEU A 149 -12.69 -7.94 2.60
C LEU A 149 -11.24 -7.79 3.09
N ALA A 150 -10.70 -6.57 3.03
CA ALA A 150 -9.36 -6.25 3.55
C ALA A 150 -9.27 -6.45 5.07
N ALA A 151 -10.29 -6.00 5.82
CA ALA A 151 -10.36 -6.17 7.28
C ALA A 151 -10.43 -7.65 7.68
N ALA A 152 -11.23 -8.44 6.98
CA ALA A 152 -11.36 -9.87 7.22
C ALA A 152 -10.01 -10.60 6.98
N MET A 153 -9.26 -10.23 5.94
CA MET A 153 -7.93 -10.77 5.68
C MET A 153 -6.96 -10.36 6.79
N THR A 154 -6.92 -9.09 7.17
CA THR A 154 -6.02 -8.58 8.22
C THR A 154 -6.27 -9.28 9.55
N SER A 155 -7.54 -9.39 9.96
CA SER A 155 -7.91 -10.11 11.17
C SER A 155 -7.50 -11.58 11.09
N ARG A 156 -8.03 -12.34 10.11
CA ARG A 156 -7.84 -13.77 10.04
C ARG A 156 -6.38 -14.22 9.81
N VAL A 157 -5.63 -13.49 8.99
CA VAL A 157 -4.31 -13.94 8.53
C VAL A 157 -3.17 -13.31 9.31
N LEU A 158 -3.32 -12.06 9.72
CA LEU A 158 -2.23 -11.30 10.32
C LEU A 158 -2.35 -11.22 11.85
N LEU A 159 -3.47 -10.74 12.37
CA LEU A 159 -3.60 -10.30 13.77
C LEU A 159 -4.33 -11.27 14.68
N GLY A 160 -5.16 -12.17 14.15
CA GLY A 160 -6.12 -12.95 14.94
C GLY A 160 -7.50 -12.32 14.98
N GLN A 161 -8.40 -12.86 15.79
CA GLN A 161 -9.79 -12.47 15.81
C GLN A 161 -9.98 -11.10 16.48
N LEU A 162 -10.41 -10.12 15.67
CA LEU A 162 -10.86 -8.80 16.10
C LEU A 162 -12.39 -8.75 16.09
N SER A 163 -13.00 -8.05 17.05
CA SER A 163 -14.41 -7.73 17.03
C SER A 163 -14.73 -6.68 15.95
N THR A 164 -16.00 -6.46 15.66
CA THR A 164 -16.45 -5.42 14.73
C THR A 164 -16.03 -4.03 15.24
N GLU A 165 -16.20 -3.80 16.55
CA GLU A 165 -15.84 -2.54 17.22
C GLU A 165 -14.31 -2.32 17.19
N GLU A 166 -13.53 -3.35 17.51
CA GLU A 166 -12.06 -3.29 17.45
C GLU A 166 -11.58 -3.02 16.01
N THR A 167 -12.20 -3.66 15.02
CA THR A 167 -11.88 -3.44 13.61
C THR A 167 -12.18 -1.99 13.19
N ALA A 168 -13.33 -1.44 13.59
CA ALA A 168 -13.70 -0.06 13.30
C ALA A 168 -12.77 0.94 13.99
N LEU A 169 -12.42 0.69 15.24
CA LEU A 169 -11.50 1.52 16.03
C LEU A 169 -10.10 1.56 15.41
N LEU A 170 -9.55 0.39 15.09
CA LEU A 170 -8.20 0.29 14.48
C LEU A 170 -8.15 0.91 13.09
N ARG A 171 -9.23 0.84 12.32
CA ARG A 171 -9.35 1.55 11.05
C ARG A 171 -9.29 3.06 11.25
N ASP A 172 -10.06 3.62 12.19
CA ASP A 172 -10.04 5.05 12.49
C ASP A 172 -8.66 5.52 12.94
N HIS A 173 -7.99 4.77 13.80
CA HIS A 173 -6.64 5.10 14.26
C HIS A 173 -5.62 5.06 13.10
N ALA A 174 -5.70 4.06 12.21
CA ALA A 174 -4.83 3.96 11.05
C ALA A 174 -5.07 5.11 10.05
N ASP A 175 -6.33 5.49 9.84
CA ASP A 175 -6.67 6.61 8.98
C ASP A 175 -6.11 7.93 9.53
N ARG A 176 -6.28 8.21 10.83
CA ARG A 176 -5.72 9.41 11.48
C ARG A 176 -4.20 9.44 11.41
N CYS A 177 -3.54 8.32 11.67
CA CYS A 177 -2.09 8.20 11.59
C CYS A 177 -1.54 8.49 10.18
N LEU A 178 -2.28 8.12 9.14
CA LEU A 178 -1.89 8.24 7.74
C LEU A 178 -2.55 9.42 7.01
N GLN A 179 -3.20 10.31 7.73
CA GLN A 179 -3.82 11.53 7.21
C GLN A 179 -2.79 12.65 7.13
N PHE A 180 -2.18 12.88 5.98
CA PHE A 180 -1.11 13.87 5.81
C PHE A 180 -1.63 15.30 5.58
N CYS A 181 -2.77 15.47 4.90
CA CYS A 181 -3.43 16.75 4.74
C CYS A 181 -4.73 16.81 5.53
N GLY A 182 -5.10 18.00 5.99
CA GLY A 182 -6.36 18.20 6.71
C GLY A 182 -6.36 17.71 8.17
N ALA A 183 -5.27 17.09 8.62
CA ALA A 183 -5.03 16.77 10.03
C ALA A 183 -3.81 17.52 10.56
N THR A 184 -3.83 17.86 11.83
CA THR A 184 -2.65 18.43 12.50
C THR A 184 -1.61 17.34 12.78
N ALA A 185 -0.34 17.74 12.93
CA ALA A 185 0.72 16.83 13.35
C ALA A 185 0.40 16.12 14.68
N GLU A 186 -0.36 16.77 15.57
CA GLU A 186 -0.80 16.20 16.84
C GLU A 186 -1.84 15.09 16.62
N GLN A 187 -2.86 15.32 15.79
CA GLN A 187 -3.87 14.31 15.45
C GLN A 187 -3.28 13.06 14.81
N GLN A 188 -2.24 13.22 13.98
CA GLN A 188 -1.51 12.08 13.40
C GLN A 188 -0.74 11.29 14.48
N ARG A 189 -0.03 12.00 15.39
CA ARG A 189 0.65 11.35 16.50
C ARG A 189 -0.32 10.63 17.43
N GLU A 190 -1.49 11.23 17.72
CA GLU A 190 -2.55 10.59 18.50
C GLU A 190 -3.02 9.29 17.84
N GLY A 191 -3.26 9.28 16.52
CA GLY A 191 -3.62 8.07 15.80
C GLY A 191 -2.58 6.95 15.98
N LEU A 192 -1.29 7.30 15.89
CA LEU A 192 -0.20 6.35 16.10
C LEU A 192 -0.12 5.88 17.56
N ILE A 193 -0.25 6.79 18.52
CA ILE A 193 -0.27 6.47 19.97
C ILE A 193 -1.46 5.55 20.29
N ASP A 194 -2.62 5.80 19.72
CA ASP A 194 -3.82 5.00 19.94
C ASP A 194 -3.68 3.57 19.39
N ILE A 195 -3.04 3.40 18.23
CA ILE A 195 -2.67 2.07 17.70
C ILE A 195 -1.78 1.33 18.71
N HIS A 196 -0.72 1.97 19.18
CA HIS A 196 0.19 1.35 20.16
C HIS A 196 -0.49 1.07 21.50
N ARG A 197 -1.32 1.98 22.00
CA ARG A 197 -2.10 1.78 23.21
C ARG A 197 -3.04 0.58 23.11
N PHE A 198 -3.73 0.45 21.97
CA PHE A 198 -4.59 -0.71 21.70
C PHE A 198 -3.79 -2.01 21.74
N PHE A 199 -2.67 -2.10 21.01
CA PHE A 199 -1.89 -3.33 20.96
C PHE A 199 -1.12 -3.60 22.27
N THR A 200 -0.69 -2.59 23.00
CA THR A 200 -0.15 -2.79 24.37
C THR A 200 -1.16 -3.50 25.27
N ALA A 201 -2.45 -3.20 25.14
CA ALA A 201 -3.49 -3.85 25.91
C ALA A 201 -3.94 -5.21 25.36
N HIS A 202 -3.81 -5.44 24.05
CA HIS A 202 -4.51 -6.57 23.40
C HIS A 202 -3.62 -7.52 22.60
N ALA A 203 -2.35 -7.20 22.28
CA ALA A 203 -1.52 -8.02 21.40
C ALA A 203 -1.32 -9.44 21.95
N ARG A 204 -1.13 -9.60 23.25
CA ARG A 204 -1.00 -10.93 23.92
C ARG A 204 -2.28 -11.75 23.75
N ARG A 205 -3.44 -11.17 24.06
CA ARG A 205 -4.74 -11.81 23.87
C ARG A 205 -4.96 -12.25 22.41
N LEU A 206 -4.60 -11.39 21.46
CA LEU A 206 -4.71 -11.69 20.04
C LEU A 206 -3.75 -12.84 19.66
N ALA A 207 -2.50 -12.80 20.10
CA ALA A 207 -1.51 -13.83 19.82
C ALA A 207 -1.91 -15.22 20.37
N GLU A 208 -2.51 -15.26 21.56
CA GLU A 208 -3.00 -16.49 22.22
C GLU A 208 -4.38 -16.93 21.70
N GLY A 209 -5.05 -16.08 20.94
CA GLY A 209 -6.40 -16.31 20.42
C GLY A 209 -6.50 -17.47 19.44
N PRO A 210 -7.73 -17.84 19.05
CA PRO A 210 -7.97 -18.96 18.14
C PRO A 210 -7.51 -18.63 16.70
N GLY A 211 -7.19 -19.69 15.95
CA GLY A 211 -6.81 -19.60 14.54
C GLY A 211 -5.30 -19.70 14.32
N ASP A 212 -4.95 -19.80 13.05
CA ASP A 212 -3.57 -19.86 12.57
C ASP A 212 -3.26 -18.54 11.83
N HIS A 213 -2.79 -17.55 12.58
CA HIS A 213 -2.46 -16.20 12.08
C HIS A 213 -1.00 -15.86 12.39
N LEU A 214 -0.47 -14.84 11.68
CA LEU A 214 0.95 -14.52 11.71
C LEU A 214 1.43 -14.07 13.10
N LEU A 215 0.66 -13.23 13.80
CA LEU A 215 1.02 -12.76 15.14
C LEU A 215 1.20 -13.91 16.13
N LYS A 216 0.30 -14.92 16.09
CA LYS A 216 0.42 -16.14 16.91
C LYS A 216 1.69 -16.92 16.58
N ARG A 217 1.96 -17.16 15.31
CA ARG A 217 3.17 -17.87 14.88
C ARG A 217 4.44 -17.20 15.33
N LEU A 218 4.47 -15.84 15.29
CA LEU A 218 5.61 -15.07 15.76
C LEU A 218 5.76 -15.14 17.28
N ALA A 219 4.65 -15.12 18.01
CA ALA A 219 4.65 -15.23 19.47
C ALA A 219 5.12 -16.62 19.97
N GLU A 220 4.79 -17.69 19.22
CA GLU A 220 5.13 -19.07 19.54
C GLU A 220 6.49 -19.51 18.99
N ALA A 221 7.08 -18.74 18.06
CA ALA A 221 8.35 -19.08 17.45
C ALA A 221 9.51 -18.95 18.43
N PRO A 222 10.49 -19.88 18.40
CA PRO A 222 11.70 -19.75 19.20
C PRO A 222 12.49 -18.51 18.74
N ALA A 223 12.61 -17.54 19.62
CA ALA A 223 13.41 -16.34 19.38
C ALA A 223 14.75 -16.43 20.11
N GLU A 224 15.80 -15.82 19.56
CA GLU A 224 17.19 -15.90 20.08
C GLU A 224 17.29 -15.44 21.55
N ALA A 225 16.51 -14.43 21.93
CA ALA A 225 16.49 -13.85 23.28
C ALA A 225 15.40 -14.43 24.20
N GLY A 226 14.74 -15.53 23.80
CA GLY A 226 13.58 -16.09 24.49
C GLY A 226 12.23 -15.58 23.97
N PRO A 227 11.10 -15.93 24.60
CA PRO A 227 9.76 -15.56 24.15
C PRO A 227 9.59 -14.05 24.01
N LEU A 228 8.84 -13.61 22.97
CA LEU A 228 8.52 -12.19 22.78
C LEU A 228 7.73 -11.61 23.96
N GLY A 229 8.24 -10.51 24.52
CA GLY A 229 7.54 -9.73 25.52
C GLY A 229 6.36 -8.95 24.93
N ASP A 230 5.49 -8.42 25.79
CA ASP A 230 4.28 -7.69 25.37
C ASP A 230 4.59 -6.45 24.54
N ALA A 231 5.67 -5.73 24.85
CA ALA A 231 6.12 -4.58 24.06
C ALA A 231 6.48 -4.99 22.62
N ALA A 232 7.26 -6.07 22.45
CA ALA A 232 7.64 -6.58 21.14
C ALA A 232 6.42 -7.06 20.33
N LEU A 233 5.49 -7.76 20.98
CA LEU A 233 4.23 -8.19 20.35
C LEU A 233 3.37 -6.99 19.92
N SER A 234 3.32 -5.93 20.71
CA SER A 234 2.61 -4.68 20.40
C SER A 234 3.19 -4.02 19.14
N GLU A 235 4.52 -3.88 19.06
CA GLU A 235 5.21 -3.31 17.91
C GLU A 235 4.97 -4.13 16.63
N ILE A 236 5.05 -5.46 16.72
CA ILE A 236 4.78 -6.35 15.60
C ILE A 236 3.31 -6.25 15.17
N ALA A 237 2.37 -6.22 16.10
CA ALA A 237 0.95 -6.11 15.78
C ALA A 237 0.62 -4.76 15.11
N ALA A 238 1.22 -3.66 15.56
CA ALA A 238 1.09 -2.35 14.94
C ALA A 238 1.64 -2.35 13.50
N LEU A 239 2.82 -2.96 13.28
CA LEU A 239 3.38 -3.16 11.94
C LEU A 239 2.41 -3.94 11.04
N LEU A 240 1.86 -5.07 11.53
CA LEU A 240 0.95 -5.91 10.74
C LEU A 240 -0.34 -5.16 10.37
N LEU A 241 -0.86 -4.31 11.25
CA LEU A 241 -2.01 -3.47 10.97
C LEU A 241 -1.69 -2.43 9.90
N ILE A 242 -0.67 -1.60 10.14
CA ILE A 242 -0.35 -0.44 9.27
C ILE A 242 0.09 -0.91 7.88
N ALA A 243 0.87 -1.97 7.79
CA ALA A 243 1.28 -2.51 6.50
C ALA A 243 0.18 -3.32 5.80
N GLY A 244 -0.73 -3.96 6.55
CA GLY A 244 -1.69 -4.90 6.01
C GLY A 244 -3.05 -4.30 5.62
N TYR A 245 -3.64 -3.46 6.45
CA TYR A 245 -5.01 -2.98 6.24
C TYR A 245 -5.13 -1.77 5.31
N PRO A 246 -4.47 -0.62 5.57
CA PRO A 246 -4.67 0.59 4.76
C PRO A 246 -4.27 0.39 3.30
N THR A 247 -3.14 -0.31 3.07
CA THR A 247 -2.64 -0.62 1.73
C THR A 247 -3.61 -1.51 0.95
N THR A 248 -4.09 -2.58 1.58
CA THR A 248 -4.99 -3.52 0.89
C THR A 248 -6.38 -2.93 0.69
N SER A 249 -6.94 -2.19 1.66
CA SER A 249 -8.26 -1.57 1.53
C SER A 249 -8.27 -0.48 0.46
N GLY A 250 -7.25 0.38 0.42
CA GLY A 250 -7.10 1.41 -0.61
C GLY A 250 -6.94 0.79 -2.00
N PHE A 251 -6.04 -0.20 -2.12
CA PHE A 251 -5.82 -0.87 -3.40
C PHE A 251 -7.08 -1.58 -3.92
N LEU A 252 -7.79 -2.34 -3.09
CA LEU A 252 -9.02 -3.02 -3.50
C LEU A 252 -10.09 -2.03 -3.98
N CYS A 253 -10.25 -0.89 -3.31
CA CYS A 253 -11.16 0.16 -3.74
C CYS A 253 -10.79 0.68 -5.14
N GLY A 254 -9.52 1.06 -5.36
CA GLY A 254 -9.03 1.50 -6.66
C GLY A 254 -9.18 0.44 -7.74
N ALA A 255 -8.83 -0.81 -7.45
CA ALA A 255 -8.94 -1.94 -8.38
C ALA A 255 -10.40 -2.25 -8.77
N VAL A 256 -11.35 -2.15 -7.83
CA VAL A 256 -12.79 -2.30 -8.13
C VAL A 256 -13.25 -1.19 -9.08
N ILE A 257 -12.86 0.07 -8.84
CA ILE A 257 -13.20 1.17 -9.74
C ILE A 257 -12.60 0.92 -11.13
N THR A 258 -11.32 0.53 -11.20
CA THR A 258 -10.67 0.20 -12.49
C THR A 258 -11.45 -0.88 -13.24
N LEU A 259 -11.85 -1.97 -12.59
CA LEU A 259 -12.63 -3.03 -13.23
C LEU A 259 -14.00 -2.53 -13.71
N LEU A 260 -14.71 -1.74 -12.89
CA LEU A 260 -16.06 -1.24 -13.26
C LEU A 260 -16.01 -0.17 -14.37
N ARG A 261 -14.87 0.48 -14.60
CA ARG A 261 -14.60 1.33 -15.78
C ARG A 261 -14.37 0.52 -17.06
N HIS A 262 -14.12 -0.80 -16.93
CA HIS A 262 -13.80 -1.71 -18.04
C HIS A 262 -14.77 -2.91 -18.07
N PRO A 263 -16.08 -2.68 -18.34
CA PRO A 263 -17.10 -3.75 -18.33
C PRO A 263 -16.84 -4.84 -19.35
N GLU A 264 -16.15 -4.53 -20.46
CA GLU A 264 -15.69 -5.50 -21.45
C GLU A 264 -14.67 -6.49 -20.85
N THR A 265 -13.78 -6.03 -19.97
CA THR A 265 -12.84 -6.90 -19.23
C THR A 265 -13.61 -7.80 -18.26
N ILE A 266 -14.58 -7.27 -17.52
CA ILE A 266 -15.43 -8.08 -16.63
C ILE A 266 -16.16 -9.17 -17.43
N ALA A 267 -16.73 -8.83 -18.60
CA ALA A 267 -17.41 -9.79 -19.45
C ALA A 267 -16.46 -10.87 -20.02
N ARG A 268 -15.22 -10.54 -20.31
CA ARG A 268 -14.18 -11.50 -20.72
C ARG A 268 -13.80 -12.42 -19.57
N LEU A 269 -13.53 -11.89 -18.37
CA LEU A 269 -13.22 -12.64 -17.15
C LEU A 269 -14.36 -13.57 -16.73
N HIS A 270 -15.61 -13.18 -16.97
CA HIS A 270 -16.77 -14.03 -16.74
C HIS A 270 -16.78 -15.26 -17.64
N ARG A 271 -16.41 -15.09 -18.92
CA ARG A 271 -16.34 -16.19 -19.91
C ARG A 271 -15.09 -17.04 -19.76
N ASP A 272 -13.95 -16.41 -19.45
CA ASP A 272 -12.66 -17.07 -19.32
C ASP A 272 -11.93 -16.65 -18.03
N PRO A 273 -12.14 -17.39 -16.93
CA PRO A 273 -11.46 -17.14 -15.66
C PRO A 273 -9.93 -17.40 -15.69
N ALA A 274 -9.37 -17.93 -16.76
CA ALA A 274 -7.92 -18.11 -16.91
C ALA A 274 -7.20 -16.75 -17.08
N LEU A 275 -7.91 -15.71 -17.51
CA LEU A 275 -7.37 -14.33 -17.63
C LEU A 275 -7.19 -13.60 -16.29
N VAL A 276 -7.71 -14.15 -15.17
CA VAL A 276 -7.65 -13.49 -13.86
C VAL A 276 -6.21 -13.21 -13.40
N PRO A 277 -5.23 -14.12 -13.51
CA PRO A 277 -3.85 -13.82 -13.08
C PRO A 277 -3.24 -12.62 -13.79
N ASP A 278 -3.38 -12.51 -15.10
CA ASP A 278 -2.85 -11.40 -15.88
C ASP A 278 -3.57 -10.08 -15.54
N THR A 279 -4.89 -10.14 -15.33
CA THR A 279 -5.67 -9.01 -14.85
C THR A 279 -5.20 -8.53 -13.48
N VAL A 280 -4.82 -9.42 -12.57
CA VAL A 280 -4.27 -9.08 -11.25
C VAL A 280 -2.93 -8.34 -11.38
N GLU A 281 -2.02 -8.79 -12.25
CA GLU A 281 -0.73 -8.13 -12.45
C GLU A 281 -0.92 -6.74 -13.11
N GLU A 282 -1.84 -6.62 -14.07
CA GLU A 282 -2.13 -5.32 -14.69
C GLU A 282 -2.85 -4.36 -13.72
N LEU A 283 -3.74 -4.82 -12.85
CA LEU A 283 -4.29 -4.00 -11.78
C LEU A 283 -3.18 -3.47 -10.85
N LEU A 284 -2.21 -4.32 -10.49
CA LEU A 284 -1.07 -3.95 -9.64
C LEU A 284 -0.12 -2.95 -10.30
N ARG A 285 -0.04 -2.96 -11.64
CA ARG A 285 0.70 -1.96 -12.40
C ARG A 285 -0.07 -0.64 -12.51
N HIS A 286 -1.32 -0.74 -12.97
CA HIS A 286 -2.10 0.40 -13.44
C HIS A 286 -2.75 1.20 -12.31
N THR A 287 -3.18 0.54 -11.22
CA THR A 287 -3.95 1.21 -10.16
C THR A 287 -3.02 1.92 -9.18
N PRO A 288 -3.02 3.27 -9.09
CA PRO A 288 -2.23 3.99 -8.10
C PRO A 288 -2.71 3.69 -6.67
N LEU A 289 -1.76 3.43 -5.79
CA LEU A 289 -2.04 3.10 -4.39
C LEU A 289 -1.77 4.27 -3.44
N SER A 290 -0.65 4.99 -3.62
CA SER A 290 -0.23 6.00 -2.65
C SER A 290 -0.14 7.40 -3.26
N THR A 291 -0.17 8.40 -2.41
CA THR A 291 0.12 9.80 -2.78
C THR A 291 1.57 10.16 -2.52
N GLY A 292 2.27 9.31 -1.76
CA GLY A 292 3.69 9.46 -1.43
C GLY A 292 4.59 8.55 -2.26
N ALA A 293 5.82 8.40 -1.82
CA ALA A 293 6.84 7.63 -2.51
C ALA A 293 7.69 6.80 -1.54
N ALA A 294 8.34 5.74 -2.04
CA ALA A 294 9.20 4.86 -1.26
C ALA A 294 10.54 5.56 -0.97
N LYS A 295 10.82 5.87 0.30
CA LYS A 295 12.02 6.61 0.73
C LYS A 295 13.26 5.74 0.86
N ARG A 296 14.39 6.30 0.49
CA ARG A 296 15.74 5.76 0.72
C ARG A 296 16.70 6.92 1.03
N MET A 297 17.53 6.79 2.04
CA MET A 297 18.58 7.75 2.34
C MET A 297 19.92 7.23 1.80
N ALA A 298 20.65 8.07 1.10
CA ALA A 298 22.02 7.77 0.71
C ALA A 298 22.93 7.72 1.96
N THR A 299 23.61 6.60 2.18
CA THR A 299 24.56 6.41 3.29
C THR A 299 25.96 6.87 2.94
N GLU A 300 26.25 7.06 1.67
CA GLU A 300 27.45 7.64 1.09
C GLU A 300 27.10 8.37 -0.20
N ASP A 301 28.01 9.19 -0.73
CA ASP A 301 27.78 9.86 -2.01
C ASP A 301 27.61 8.84 -3.14
N ALA A 302 26.56 9.02 -3.93
CA ALA A 302 26.19 8.09 -4.99
C ALA A 302 25.79 8.83 -6.27
N ASP A 303 26.22 8.30 -7.41
CA ASP A 303 25.68 8.67 -8.72
C ASP A 303 24.57 7.70 -9.11
N ILE A 304 23.42 8.26 -9.45
CA ILE A 304 22.28 7.52 -10.01
C ILE A 304 21.95 8.14 -11.36
N ASP A 305 22.39 7.46 -12.42
CA ASP A 305 22.14 7.86 -13.81
C ASP A 305 22.60 9.29 -14.13
N GLY A 306 23.74 9.74 -13.56
CA GLY A 306 24.28 11.07 -13.74
C GLY A 306 23.77 12.12 -12.72
N VAL A 307 22.87 11.75 -11.81
CA VAL A 307 22.46 12.60 -10.69
C VAL A 307 23.27 12.26 -9.44
N GLN A 308 24.00 13.27 -8.94
CA GLN A 308 24.78 13.13 -7.70
C GLN A 308 23.87 13.31 -6.49
N ILE A 309 23.70 12.23 -5.71
CA ILE A 309 22.96 12.23 -4.43
C ILE A 309 23.99 12.08 -3.32
N ARG A 310 24.04 13.04 -2.41
CA ARG A 310 25.05 13.07 -1.33
C ARG A 310 24.60 12.22 -0.15
N ALA A 311 25.57 11.78 0.63
CA ALA A 311 25.32 11.16 1.93
C ALA A 311 24.38 12.00 2.79
N GLY A 312 23.34 11.38 3.36
CA GLY A 312 22.29 12.04 4.15
C GLY A 312 21.12 12.62 3.34
N GLU A 313 21.23 12.72 2.01
CA GLU A 313 20.10 13.10 1.18
C GLU A 313 19.14 11.93 0.98
N VAL A 314 17.83 12.24 0.86
CA VAL A 314 16.77 11.25 0.68
C VAL A 314 16.28 11.26 -0.77
N ALA A 315 16.34 10.09 -1.39
CA ALA A 315 15.69 9.80 -2.66
C ALA A 315 14.38 9.04 -2.42
N MET A 316 13.35 9.45 -3.15
CA MET A 316 12.01 8.88 -3.12
C MET A 316 11.68 8.28 -4.47
N VAL A 317 11.18 7.05 -4.49
CA VAL A 317 10.71 6.39 -5.71
C VAL A 317 9.20 6.41 -5.76
N SER A 318 8.63 7.12 -6.73
CA SER A 318 7.20 6.99 -7.06
C SER A 318 7.00 5.69 -7.85
N LEU A 319 6.51 4.67 -7.15
CA LEU A 319 6.24 3.35 -7.77
C LEU A 319 5.14 3.46 -8.83
N GLU A 320 4.16 4.30 -8.58
CA GLU A 320 3.05 4.58 -9.51
C GLU A 320 3.56 5.23 -10.79
N ALA A 321 4.38 6.27 -10.68
CA ALA A 321 4.95 6.94 -11.84
C ALA A 321 5.87 6.01 -12.64
N ALA A 322 6.67 5.19 -11.96
CA ALA A 322 7.53 4.20 -12.59
C ALA A 322 6.72 3.10 -13.32
N ASN A 323 5.57 2.70 -12.78
CA ASN A 323 4.65 1.76 -13.43
C ASN A 323 3.93 2.35 -14.65
N HIS A 324 3.94 3.66 -14.83
CA HIS A 324 3.39 4.38 -15.99
C HIS A 324 4.50 5.01 -16.86
N ASP A 325 5.72 4.51 -16.75
CA ASP A 325 6.84 4.98 -17.56
C ASP A 325 6.71 4.46 -19.01
N PRO A 326 6.57 5.35 -20.03
CA PRO A 326 6.46 4.94 -21.43
C PRO A 326 7.74 4.29 -21.99
N ASP A 327 8.89 4.50 -21.34
CA ASP A 327 10.13 3.82 -21.72
C ASP A 327 10.14 2.35 -21.27
N ALA A 328 9.24 1.96 -20.37
CA ALA A 328 9.11 0.59 -19.86
C ALA A 328 7.83 -0.11 -20.30
N PHE A 329 6.75 0.63 -20.52
CA PHE A 329 5.43 0.09 -20.84
C PHE A 329 4.82 0.84 -22.03
N ASP A 330 4.54 0.15 -23.12
CA ASP A 330 3.80 0.72 -24.25
C ASP A 330 2.40 1.12 -23.79
N ASP A 331 1.93 2.32 -24.18
CA ASP A 331 0.63 2.87 -23.79
C ASP A 331 0.36 2.68 -22.26
N PRO A 332 1.20 3.30 -21.39
CA PRO A 332 1.25 2.98 -19.96
C PRO A 332 -0.03 3.36 -19.20
N ASP A 333 -0.80 4.32 -19.72
CA ASP A 333 -2.00 4.83 -19.08
C ASP A 333 -3.24 4.00 -19.42
N SER A 334 -3.16 3.08 -20.38
CA SER A 334 -4.23 2.13 -20.71
C SER A 334 -4.18 0.89 -19.80
N PHE A 335 -5.36 0.44 -19.36
CA PHE A 335 -5.54 -0.80 -18.63
C PHE A 335 -5.67 -1.98 -19.60
N LEU A 336 -4.61 -2.77 -19.75
CA LEU A 336 -4.49 -3.86 -20.71
C LEU A 336 -4.09 -5.17 -20.01
N PRO A 337 -5.05 -6.02 -19.60
CA PRO A 337 -4.75 -7.28 -18.88
C PRO A 337 -3.78 -8.23 -19.60
N GLU A 338 -3.71 -8.20 -20.94
CA GLU A 338 -2.76 -9.02 -21.69
C GLU A 338 -1.45 -8.29 -22.01
N ARG A 339 -1.10 -7.28 -21.26
CA ARG A 339 0.14 -6.55 -21.44
C ARG A 339 1.34 -7.47 -21.28
N HIS A 340 2.22 -7.46 -22.29
CA HIS A 340 3.56 -8.04 -22.21
C HIS A 340 4.56 -6.94 -21.89
N GLY A 341 5.53 -7.22 -21.03
CA GLY A 341 6.52 -6.22 -20.65
C GLY A 341 7.29 -6.60 -19.39
N PRO A 342 8.06 -5.67 -18.82
CA PRO A 342 8.73 -5.88 -17.54
C PRO A 342 7.69 -6.04 -16.43
N GLY A 343 8.07 -6.71 -15.32
CA GLY A 343 7.21 -6.82 -14.14
C GLY A 343 7.00 -5.44 -13.49
N HIS A 344 5.79 -5.21 -12.96
CA HIS A 344 5.46 -3.96 -12.29
C HIS A 344 6.22 -3.76 -10.96
N LEU A 345 6.33 -2.52 -10.50
CA LEU A 345 6.95 -2.14 -9.22
C LEU A 345 5.93 -1.92 -8.09
N GLY A 346 4.66 -2.30 -8.24
CA GLY A 346 3.62 -2.08 -7.23
C GLY A 346 3.90 -2.71 -5.85
N PHE A 347 4.84 -3.65 -5.77
CA PHE A 347 5.36 -4.23 -4.52
C PHE A 347 6.78 -3.76 -4.17
N GLY A 348 7.27 -2.71 -4.81
CA GLY A 348 8.66 -2.30 -4.71
C GLY A 348 9.61 -3.23 -5.46
N HIS A 349 10.90 -3.14 -5.14
CA HIS A 349 11.96 -3.93 -5.76
C HIS A 349 13.14 -4.14 -4.80
N GLY A 350 14.00 -5.15 -5.08
CA GLY A 350 15.21 -5.40 -4.33
C GLY A 350 14.99 -5.91 -2.89
N PRO A 351 15.91 -5.62 -1.97
CA PRO A 351 15.91 -6.19 -0.60
C PRO A 351 14.66 -5.88 0.23
N ASN A 352 13.96 -4.78 -0.10
CA ASN A 352 12.74 -4.33 0.58
C ASN A 352 11.46 -4.64 -0.23
N PHE A 353 11.51 -5.63 -1.13
CA PHE A 353 10.33 -6.12 -1.84
C PHE A 353 9.24 -6.57 -0.85
N CYS A 354 7.98 -6.24 -1.14
CA CYS A 354 6.87 -6.50 -0.23
C CYS A 354 6.76 -7.98 0.16
N PRO A 355 6.92 -8.34 1.43
CA PRO A 355 6.82 -9.73 1.87
C PRO A 355 5.41 -10.29 1.73
N GLY A 356 4.36 -9.43 1.81
CA GLY A 356 2.96 -9.78 1.67
C GLY A 356 2.47 -9.95 0.23
N ASN A 357 3.33 -9.80 -0.76
CA ASN A 357 2.97 -9.79 -2.18
C ASN A 357 2.15 -11.01 -2.65
N ARG A 358 2.42 -12.20 -2.10
CA ARG A 358 1.68 -13.43 -2.45
C ARG A 358 0.29 -13.45 -1.86
N LEU A 359 0.15 -12.97 -0.63
CA LEU A 359 -1.15 -12.84 0.03
C LEU A 359 -2.01 -11.76 -0.64
N ALA A 360 -1.41 -10.62 -0.98
CA ALA A 360 -2.09 -9.55 -1.70
C ALA A 360 -2.62 -10.03 -3.06
N ARG A 361 -1.82 -10.74 -3.85
CA ARG A 361 -2.29 -11.35 -5.12
C ARG A 361 -3.45 -12.31 -4.91
N CYS A 362 -3.42 -13.15 -3.88
CA CYS A 362 -4.56 -14.03 -3.56
C CYS A 362 -5.83 -13.26 -3.19
N LEU A 363 -5.69 -12.15 -2.50
CA LEU A 363 -6.80 -11.28 -2.13
C LEU A 363 -7.39 -10.58 -3.36
N ILE A 364 -6.53 -10.04 -4.22
CA ILE A 364 -6.94 -9.38 -5.47
C ILE A 364 -7.58 -10.39 -6.43
N ASP A 365 -7.01 -11.61 -6.58
CA ASP A 365 -7.62 -12.71 -7.35
C ASP A 365 -9.04 -13.02 -6.86
N ALA A 366 -9.23 -13.10 -5.54
CA ALA A 366 -10.53 -13.35 -4.95
C ALA A 366 -11.54 -12.23 -5.29
N MET A 367 -11.13 -10.98 -5.20
CA MET A 367 -11.93 -9.80 -5.55
C MET A 367 -12.28 -9.81 -7.05
N VAL A 368 -11.30 -10.00 -7.94
CA VAL A 368 -11.50 -10.02 -9.41
C VAL A 368 -12.50 -11.11 -9.80
N ARG A 369 -12.34 -12.33 -9.25
CA ARG A 369 -13.26 -13.44 -9.51
C ARG A 369 -14.69 -13.15 -9.02
N ALA A 370 -14.82 -12.52 -7.85
CA ALA A 370 -16.13 -12.18 -7.30
C ALA A 370 -16.85 -11.12 -8.16
N VAL A 371 -16.13 -10.11 -8.65
CA VAL A 371 -16.64 -9.09 -9.58
C VAL A 371 -16.98 -9.72 -10.93
N ALA A 372 -16.10 -10.55 -11.49
CA ALA A 372 -16.29 -11.22 -12.78
C ALA A 372 -17.54 -12.11 -12.83
N ARG A 373 -17.98 -12.69 -11.72
CA ARG A 373 -19.23 -13.46 -11.65
C ARG A 373 -20.50 -12.61 -11.72
N ARG A 374 -20.34 -11.27 -11.73
CA ARG A 374 -21.47 -10.30 -11.66
C ARG A 374 -21.36 -9.27 -12.79
N PRO A 375 -21.52 -9.70 -14.05
CA PRO A 375 -21.31 -8.82 -15.20
C PRO A 375 -22.32 -7.66 -15.29
N GLY A 376 -23.39 -7.68 -14.49
CA GLY A 376 -24.33 -6.56 -14.34
C GLY A 376 -23.91 -5.49 -13.35
N LEU A 377 -22.88 -5.74 -12.53
CA LEU A 377 -22.40 -4.78 -11.53
C LEU A 377 -21.76 -3.58 -12.25
N ARG A 378 -22.20 -2.37 -11.93
CA ARG A 378 -21.77 -1.13 -12.58
C ARG A 378 -21.75 0.04 -11.59
N LEU A 379 -20.92 1.03 -11.86
CA LEU A 379 -21.00 2.32 -11.15
C LEU A 379 -22.35 3.00 -11.43
N THR A 380 -22.87 3.72 -10.44
CA THR A 380 -24.08 4.56 -10.59
C THR A 380 -23.78 6.03 -10.75
N VAL A 381 -22.51 6.38 -10.73
CA VAL A 381 -21.96 7.73 -10.96
C VAL A 381 -20.85 7.65 -12.00
N GLN A 382 -20.51 8.77 -12.64
CA GLN A 382 -19.33 8.83 -13.49
C GLN A 382 -18.07 8.65 -12.63
N PRO A 383 -17.00 8.03 -13.14
CA PRO A 383 -15.76 7.81 -12.37
C PRO A 383 -15.18 9.10 -11.80
N GLU A 384 -15.31 10.22 -12.50
CA GLU A 384 -14.83 11.54 -12.12
C GLU A 384 -15.63 12.17 -10.97
N GLU A 385 -16.85 11.68 -10.72
CA GLU A 385 -17.72 12.11 -9.60
C GLU A 385 -17.40 11.38 -8.30
N ILE A 386 -16.58 10.33 -8.35
CA ILE A 386 -16.15 9.59 -7.15
C ILE A 386 -15.28 10.52 -6.32
N ARG A 387 -15.74 10.80 -5.10
CA ARG A 387 -15.01 11.63 -4.14
C ARG A 387 -13.99 10.78 -3.38
N TRP A 388 -12.79 11.31 -3.22
CA TRP A 388 -11.69 10.66 -2.50
C TRP A 388 -11.48 11.30 -1.13
N HIS A 389 -10.85 10.55 -0.22
CA HIS A 389 -10.34 11.11 1.02
C HIS A 389 -9.11 11.95 0.72
N GLU A 390 -9.22 13.25 0.93
CA GLU A 390 -8.11 14.17 0.79
C GLU A 390 -7.11 13.94 1.92
N GLY A 391 -5.82 13.93 1.60
CA GLY A 391 -4.73 13.82 2.56
C GLY A 391 -4.37 12.42 3.04
N LEU A 392 -5.11 11.38 2.73
CA LEU A 392 -4.67 10.02 3.05
C LEU A 392 -3.43 9.63 2.24
N PHE A 393 -2.43 9.07 2.90
CA PHE A 393 -1.23 8.55 2.26
C PHE A 393 -1.56 7.42 1.28
N PHE A 394 -2.44 6.49 1.66
CA PHE A 394 -2.99 5.49 0.73
C PHE A 394 -4.33 5.96 0.19
N ARG A 395 -4.41 6.07 -1.13
CA ARG A 395 -5.60 6.57 -1.84
C ARG A 395 -6.82 5.71 -1.51
N ARG A 396 -7.91 6.34 -1.10
CA ARG A 396 -9.17 5.66 -0.84
C ARG A 396 -10.35 6.56 -1.20
N PRO A 397 -11.33 6.07 -1.96
CA PRO A 397 -12.57 6.82 -2.22
C PRO A 397 -13.41 6.91 -0.95
N LYS A 398 -14.20 7.96 -0.83
CA LYS A 398 -15.19 8.12 0.26
C LYS A 398 -16.33 7.11 0.12
N ALA A 399 -16.74 6.83 -1.11
CA ALA A 399 -17.71 5.80 -1.47
C ALA A 399 -17.47 5.33 -2.91
N ILE A 400 -17.96 4.13 -3.25
CA ILE A 400 -18.01 3.58 -4.61
C ILE A 400 -19.48 3.20 -4.88
N PRO A 401 -20.32 4.17 -5.30
CA PRO A 401 -21.72 3.91 -5.56
C PRO A 401 -21.91 2.97 -6.75
N ALA A 402 -22.59 1.86 -6.55
CA ALA A 402 -22.79 0.85 -7.57
C ALA A 402 -24.20 0.23 -7.52
N SER A 403 -24.58 -0.45 -8.60
CA SER A 403 -25.84 -1.22 -8.70
C SER A 403 -25.63 -2.42 -9.64
N TRP A 404 -26.62 -3.31 -9.65
CA TRP A 404 -26.66 -4.53 -10.47
C TRP A 404 -27.37 -4.27 -11.81
#